data_220f9f70f691e9b74537659adee40a75
#
_entry.id   220f9f70f691e9b74537659adee40a75
#
_cell.length_a   1.000
_cell.length_b   1.000
_cell.length_c   1.000
_cell.angle_alpha   90.00
_cell.angle_beta   90.00
_cell.angle_gamma   90.00
#
_symmetry.space_group_name_H-M   'P 1'
#
loop_
_entity.id
_entity.type
_entity.pdbx_description
1 polymer ?
#
loop_
_entity_poly.entity_id
_entity_poly.type
_entity_poly.pdbx_seq_one_letter_code
_entity_poly.pdbx_strand_id
1 'polypeptide(L)'
;TIDDGCRIGAGTKIWHYSHIMSGCVLGERCNIGQNVVISPDVVLGNNVKVQNNVSVYTGVTCEDDVFLGPSCVFTNVTNPRSAVNRKSEYAKTHVGKGATIGANATIVCGHDIGEYAFIGAGAVVTKTVPAYALLVGNPARQMGWMSEYGHRLDFDEDGVAVCPESKERYRLKEGKVAKPVSNTHLTLPTIL
;
A
#
# COMPACT_ATOMS: atom_id res chain seq x y z
N THR A 1 -8.07 1.92 22.39
CA THR A 1 -8.60 0.61 22.83
C THR A 1 -8.08 -0.48 21.90
N ILE A 2 -7.82 -1.65 22.43
CA ILE A 2 -7.48 -2.87 21.69
C ILE A 2 -8.45 -3.94 22.15
N ASP A 3 -9.18 -4.53 21.19
CA ASP A 3 -10.16 -5.58 21.50
C ASP A 3 -9.48 -6.96 21.55
N ASP A 4 -10.23 -7.97 22.02
CA ASP A 4 -9.73 -9.33 22.20
C ASP A 4 -9.35 -10.00 20.85
N GLY A 5 -8.44 -10.98 20.93
CA GLY A 5 -8.00 -11.77 19.77
C GLY A 5 -7.03 -11.07 18.83
N CYS A 6 -6.60 -9.84 19.13
CA CYS A 6 -5.60 -9.15 18.33
C CYS A 6 -4.19 -9.72 18.55
N ARG A 7 -3.40 -9.76 17.48
CA ARG A 7 -1.96 -10.06 17.55
C ARG A 7 -1.19 -8.83 17.08
N ILE A 8 -0.27 -8.32 17.91
CA ILE A 8 0.50 -7.11 17.64
C ILE A 8 1.98 -7.45 17.76
N GLY A 9 2.71 -7.27 16.68
CA GLY A 9 4.14 -7.54 16.58
C GLY A 9 4.99 -6.58 17.41
N ALA A 10 6.20 -7.02 17.70
CA ALA A 10 7.17 -6.28 18.51
C ALA A 10 7.50 -4.90 17.90
N GLY A 11 7.66 -3.88 18.74
CA GLY A 11 8.01 -2.53 18.34
C GLY A 11 6.89 -1.74 17.67
N THR A 12 5.69 -2.31 17.53
CA THR A 12 4.52 -1.59 17.00
C THR A 12 4.03 -0.56 18.00
N LYS A 13 3.79 0.67 17.50
CA LYS A 13 3.31 1.82 18.27
C LYS A 13 1.90 2.17 17.86
N ILE A 14 1.02 2.34 18.85
CA ILE A 14 -0.38 2.75 18.65
C ILE A 14 -0.61 4.03 19.44
N TRP A 15 -0.97 5.09 18.73
CA TRP A 15 -1.16 6.41 19.32
C TRP A 15 -2.58 6.60 19.86
N HIS A 16 -2.79 7.74 20.52
CA HIS A 16 -4.01 8.03 21.28
C HIS A 16 -5.27 8.00 20.40
N TYR A 17 -6.39 7.66 21.03
CA TYR A 17 -7.73 7.64 20.44
C TYR A 17 -7.92 6.63 19.30
N SER A 18 -6.99 5.69 19.14
CA SER A 18 -7.13 4.64 18.12
C SER A 18 -7.83 3.40 18.69
N HIS A 19 -8.56 2.70 17.82
CA HIS A 19 -9.29 1.48 18.15
C HIS A 19 -8.85 0.36 17.19
N ILE A 20 -8.22 -0.65 17.76
CA ILE A 20 -7.89 -1.90 17.08
C ILE A 20 -8.96 -2.91 17.44
N MET A 21 -9.83 -3.23 16.50
CA MET A 21 -10.97 -4.10 16.72
C MET A 21 -10.56 -5.58 16.68
N SER A 22 -11.46 -6.46 17.08
CA SER A 22 -11.18 -7.87 17.32
C SER A 22 -10.57 -8.61 16.13
N GLY A 23 -9.69 -9.57 16.42
CA GLY A 23 -9.10 -10.48 15.43
C GLY A 23 -8.04 -9.87 14.52
N CYS A 24 -7.68 -8.60 14.70
CA CYS A 24 -6.66 -7.94 13.88
C CYS A 24 -5.27 -8.56 14.08
N VAL A 25 -4.49 -8.55 12.99
CA VAL A 25 -3.07 -8.91 13.01
C VAL A 25 -2.25 -7.72 12.52
N LEU A 26 -1.43 -7.15 13.39
CA LEU A 26 -0.47 -6.12 13.06
C LEU A 26 0.94 -6.71 13.19
N GLY A 27 1.73 -6.59 12.14
CA GLY A 27 3.11 -7.03 12.13
C GLY A 27 4.01 -6.24 13.08
N GLU A 28 5.30 -6.43 12.95
CA GLU A 28 6.30 -5.75 13.77
C GLU A 28 6.57 -4.32 13.28
N ARG A 29 6.98 -3.43 14.19
CA ARG A 29 7.42 -2.05 13.91
C ARG A 29 6.41 -1.19 13.15
N CYS A 30 5.13 -1.54 13.22
CA CYS A 30 4.07 -0.68 12.69
C CYS A 30 3.96 0.62 13.49
N ASN A 31 3.45 1.66 12.85
CA ASN A 31 3.14 2.93 13.50
C ASN A 31 1.70 3.34 13.16
N ILE A 32 0.81 3.17 14.13
CA ILE A 32 -0.61 3.49 14.00
C ILE A 32 -0.85 4.86 14.61
N GLY A 33 -1.16 5.84 13.76
CA GLY A 33 -1.35 7.25 14.13
C GLY A 33 -2.54 7.47 15.08
N GLN A 34 -2.80 8.74 15.38
CA GLN A 34 -3.93 9.12 16.24
C GLN A 34 -5.26 8.97 15.51
N ASN A 35 -6.32 8.64 16.26
CA ASN A 35 -7.68 8.55 15.76
C ASN A 35 -7.80 7.61 14.55
N VAL A 36 -7.14 6.45 14.64
CA VAL A 36 -7.19 5.39 13.63
C VAL A 36 -8.16 4.30 14.07
N VAL A 37 -8.96 3.80 13.15
CA VAL A 37 -9.79 2.61 13.36
C VAL A 37 -9.28 1.48 12.47
N ILE A 38 -8.92 0.37 13.09
CA ILE A 38 -8.61 -0.89 12.39
C ILE A 38 -9.77 -1.84 12.64
N SER A 39 -10.59 -2.07 11.62
CA SER A 39 -11.80 -2.90 11.71
C SER A 39 -11.47 -4.39 11.88
N PRO A 40 -12.43 -5.23 12.29
CA PRO A 40 -12.16 -6.64 12.58
C PRO A 40 -11.46 -7.37 11.43
N ASP A 41 -10.58 -8.31 11.82
CA ASP A 41 -9.89 -9.25 10.91
C ASP A 41 -8.96 -8.59 9.87
N VAL A 42 -8.64 -7.31 10.03
CA VAL A 42 -7.65 -6.63 9.20
C VAL A 42 -6.26 -7.17 9.48
N VAL A 43 -5.48 -7.37 8.42
CA VAL A 43 -4.09 -7.82 8.50
C VAL A 43 -3.17 -6.74 7.95
N LEU A 44 -2.23 -6.29 8.77
CA LEU A 44 -1.14 -5.39 8.39
C LEU A 44 0.18 -6.13 8.54
N GLY A 45 1.02 -6.09 7.52
CA GLY A 45 2.38 -6.63 7.54
C GLY A 45 3.31 -5.85 8.47
N ASN A 46 4.62 -6.03 8.30
CA ASN A 46 5.63 -5.36 9.11
C ASN A 46 5.86 -3.93 8.64
N ASN A 47 6.27 -3.04 9.56
CA ASN A 47 6.64 -1.65 9.25
C ASN A 47 5.54 -0.86 8.50
N VAL A 48 4.27 -1.23 8.66
CA VAL A 48 3.16 -0.47 8.09
C VAL A 48 2.98 0.82 8.86
N LYS A 49 2.86 1.94 8.14
CA LYS A 49 2.60 3.26 8.72
C LYS A 49 1.20 3.72 8.37
N VAL A 50 0.32 3.74 9.35
CA VAL A 50 -1.03 4.30 9.22
C VAL A 50 -1.02 5.69 9.84
N GLN A 51 -1.24 6.70 9.04
CA GLN A 51 -1.25 8.08 9.52
C GLN A 51 -2.56 8.43 10.25
N ASN A 52 -2.66 9.64 10.79
CA ASN A 52 -3.81 10.06 11.59
C ASN A 52 -5.12 10.03 10.79
N ASN A 53 -6.23 9.78 11.48
CA ASN A 53 -7.60 9.85 10.98
C ASN A 53 -7.89 8.85 9.83
N VAL A 54 -7.27 7.69 9.85
CA VAL A 54 -7.50 6.62 8.86
C VAL A 54 -8.41 5.55 9.45
N SER A 55 -9.39 5.10 8.67
CA SER A 55 -10.17 3.91 8.96
C SER A 55 -9.81 2.81 7.96
N VAL A 56 -9.25 1.71 8.46
CA VAL A 56 -8.94 0.52 7.67
C VAL A 56 -10.05 -0.49 7.91
N TYR A 57 -10.92 -0.68 6.92
CA TYR A 57 -12.10 -1.51 7.07
C TYR A 57 -11.85 -3.01 6.89
N THR A 58 -12.73 -3.83 7.44
CA THR A 58 -12.76 -5.28 7.23
C THR A 58 -12.67 -5.62 5.73
N GLY A 59 -11.78 -6.55 5.38
CA GLY A 59 -11.49 -6.94 4.01
C GLY A 59 -10.24 -6.28 3.42
N VAL A 60 -9.65 -5.30 4.11
CA VAL A 60 -8.37 -4.72 3.71
C VAL A 60 -7.21 -5.53 4.30
N THR A 61 -6.22 -5.83 3.45
CA THR A 61 -4.93 -6.41 3.85
C THR A 61 -3.80 -5.59 3.29
N CYS A 62 -2.77 -5.32 4.10
CA CYS A 62 -1.56 -4.63 3.67
C CYS A 62 -0.34 -5.52 3.87
N GLU A 63 0.52 -5.60 2.88
CA GLU A 63 1.83 -6.22 3.01
C GLU A 63 2.81 -5.31 3.79
N ASP A 64 4.08 -5.72 3.85
CA ASP A 64 5.13 -4.98 4.55
C ASP A 64 5.38 -3.60 3.92
N ASP A 65 5.88 -2.67 4.72
CA ASP A 65 6.35 -1.35 4.30
C ASP A 65 5.28 -0.44 3.66
N VAL A 66 3.99 -0.74 3.80
CA VAL A 66 2.91 0.08 3.27
C VAL A 66 2.77 1.39 4.06
N PHE A 67 2.56 2.48 3.32
CA PHE A 67 2.26 3.80 3.89
C PHE A 67 0.83 4.22 3.56
N LEU A 68 0.01 4.43 4.60
CA LEU A 68 -1.35 4.97 4.50
C LEU A 68 -1.34 6.42 4.98
N GLY A 69 -1.46 7.35 4.04
CA GLY A 69 -1.42 8.79 4.29
C GLY A 69 -2.60 9.29 5.14
N PRO A 70 -2.47 10.47 5.77
CA PRO A 70 -3.49 10.98 6.69
C PRO A 70 -4.83 11.13 5.99
N SER A 71 -5.88 10.69 6.69
CA SER A 71 -7.27 10.77 6.23
C SER A 71 -7.54 10.06 4.89
N CYS A 72 -6.69 9.12 4.47
CA CYS A 72 -7.05 8.28 3.33
C CYS A 72 -8.24 7.36 3.71
N VAL A 73 -9.02 6.98 2.71
CA VAL A 73 -10.30 6.29 2.90
C VAL A 73 -10.30 4.98 2.12
N PHE A 74 -10.66 3.90 2.80
CA PHE A 74 -11.04 2.64 2.15
C PHE A 74 -12.56 2.50 2.19
N THR A 75 -13.17 1.94 1.16
CA THR A 75 -14.55 1.46 1.23
C THR A 75 -14.54 -0.07 1.34
N ASN A 76 -15.67 -0.69 1.67
CA ASN A 76 -15.80 -2.15 1.72
C ASN A 76 -17.10 -2.66 1.07
N VAL A 77 -18.00 -1.75 0.69
CA VAL A 77 -19.24 -2.07 -0.02
C VAL A 77 -19.36 -1.18 -1.25
N THR A 78 -19.66 -1.77 -2.40
CA THR A 78 -19.75 -1.06 -3.68
C THR A 78 -21.05 -0.28 -3.87
N ASN A 79 -22.13 -0.74 -3.25
CA ASN A 79 -23.49 -0.19 -3.40
C ASN A 79 -24.22 -0.06 -2.05
N PRO A 80 -23.70 0.72 -1.09
CA PRO A 80 -24.28 0.82 0.24
C PRO A 80 -25.67 1.46 0.23
N ARG A 81 -26.56 0.91 1.04
CA ARG A 81 -27.87 1.49 1.37
C ARG A 81 -28.18 1.22 2.83
N SER A 82 -28.58 2.22 3.58
CA SER A 82 -28.84 2.10 5.02
C SER A 82 -29.89 1.02 5.35
N ALA A 83 -30.92 0.90 4.54
CA ALA A 83 -32.01 -0.08 4.74
C ALA A 83 -31.64 -1.51 4.28
N VAL A 84 -30.48 -1.73 3.68
CA VAL A 84 -30.08 -3.03 3.13
C VAL A 84 -28.82 -3.51 3.83
N ASN A 85 -28.90 -4.64 4.52
CA ASN A 85 -27.75 -5.26 5.15
C ASN A 85 -26.83 -5.92 4.11
N ARG A 86 -25.58 -5.44 3.99
CA ARG A 86 -24.57 -5.95 3.05
C ARG A 86 -23.31 -6.48 3.73
N LYS A 87 -23.39 -6.84 4.99
CA LYS A 87 -22.23 -7.33 5.76
C LYS A 87 -21.59 -8.59 5.16
N SER A 88 -22.35 -9.40 4.43
CA SER A 88 -21.84 -10.59 3.74
C SER A 88 -21.20 -10.28 2.36
N GLU A 89 -21.29 -9.03 1.90
CA GLU A 89 -20.88 -8.59 0.55
C GLU A 89 -19.62 -7.70 0.58
N TYR A 90 -18.84 -7.72 1.68
CA TYR A 90 -17.63 -6.92 1.77
C TYR A 90 -16.63 -7.32 0.69
N ALA A 91 -16.29 -6.39 -0.18
CA ALA A 91 -15.27 -6.57 -1.19
C ALA A 91 -13.88 -6.33 -0.59
N LYS A 92 -12.96 -7.24 -0.89
CA LYS A 92 -11.59 -7.19 -0.37
C LYS A 92 -10.75 -6.17 -1.15
N THR A 93 -9.72 -5.65 -0.49
CA THR A 93 -8.68 -4.81 -1.09
C THR A 93 -7.34 -5.24 -0.55
N HIS A 94 -6.46 -5.69 -1.44
CA HIS A 94 -5.09 -6.03 -1.10
C HIS A 94 -4.17 -4.86 -1.46
N VAL A 95 -3.29 -4.48 -0.53
CA VAL A 95 -2.28 -3.43 -0.73
C VAL A 95 -0.90 -4.07 -0.68
N GLY A 96 -0.23 -4.10 -1.82
CA GLY A 96 1.06 -4.74 -2.00
C GLY A 96 2.20 -4.02 -1.29
N LYS A 97 3.29 -4.73 -1.11
CA LYS A 97 4.49 -4.30 -0.39
C LYS A 97 4.97 -2.92 -0.84
N GLY A 98 5.33 -2.07 0.11
CA GLY A 98 5.91 -0.76 -0.15
C GLY A 98 4.98 0.25 -0.84
N ALA A 99 3.71 -0.09 -1.06
CA ALA A 99 2.76 0.84 -1.67
C ALA A 99 2.52 2.06 -0.79
N THR A 100 2.34 3.21 -1.43
CA THR A 100 2.03 4.48 -0.78
C THR A 100 0.65 4.96 -1.19
N ILE A 101 -0.20 5.23 -0.21
CA ILE A 101 -1.50 5.87 -0.42
C ILE A 101 -1.43 7.29 0.15
N GLY A 102 -1.58 8.29 -0.73
CA GLY A 102 -1.48 9.71 -0.37
C GLY A 102 -2.61 10.18 0.53
N ALA A 103 -2.39 11.35 1.16
CA ALA A 103 -3.38 11.98 2.03
C ALA A 103 -4.72 12.19 1.32
N ASN A 104 -5.83 11.95 2.01
CA ASN A 104 -7.20 12.10 1.48
C ASN A 104 -7.50 11.29 0.21
N ALA A 105 -6.67 10.34 -0.18
CA ALA A 105 -6.99 9.44 -1.28
C ALA A 105 -8.11 8.49 -0.89
N THR A 106 -8.96 8.13 -1.85
CA THR A 106 -10.05 7.17 -1.66
C THR A 106 -9.79 5.92 -2.49
N ILE A 107 -9.80 4.76 -1.83
CA ILE A 107 -9.66 3.45 -2.47
C ILE A 107 -11.03 2.77 -2.48
N VAL A 108 -11.62 2.65 -3.66
CA VAL A 108 -12.86 1.90 -3.84
C VAL A 108 -12.56 0.41 -3.72
N CYS A 109 -13.34 -0.28 -2.91
CA CYS A 109 -13.15 -1.71 -2.61
C CYS A 109 -13.22 -2.61 -3.86
N GLY A 110 -12.60 -3.79 -3.77
CA GLY A 110 -12.54 -4.74 -4.87
C GLY A 110 -11.44 -4.42 -5.91
N HIS A 111 -10.56 -3.48 -5.60
CA HIS A 111 -9.45 -3.09 -6.46
C HIS A 111 -8.15 -3.15 -5.68
N ASP A 112 -7.24 -4.01 -6.09
CA ASP A 112 -5.94 -4.17 -5.44
C ASP A 112 -4.96 -3.08 -5.85
N ILE A 113 -4.04 -2.78 -4.95
CA ILE A 113 -2.94 -1.84 -5.16
C ILE A 113 -1.65 -2.65 -5.27
N GLY A 114 -0.98 -2.59 -6.40
CA GLY A 114 0.27 -3.32 -6.65
C GLY A 114 1.42 -2.84 -5.77
N GLU A 115 2.44 -3.68 -5.66
CA GLU A 115 3.64 -3.36 -4.88
C GLU A 115 4.29 -2.06 -5.36
N TYR A 116 4.80 -1.27 -4.43
CA TYR A 116 5.44 0.02 -4.68
C TYR A 116 4.61 1.00 -5.54
N ALA A 117 3.32 0.77 -5.73
CA ALA A 117 2.44 1.73 -6.37
C ALA A 117 2.32 3.00 -5.51
N PHE A 118 2.19 4.13 -6.16
CA PHE A 118 2.10 5.44 -5.50
C PHE A 118 0.78 6.13 -5.89
N ILE A 119 -0.13 6.21 -4.94
CA ILE A 119 -1.40 6.92 -5.10
C ILE A 119 -1.23 8.33 -4.59
N GLY A 120 -1.36 9.31 -5.47
CA GLY A 120 -1.24 10.72 -5.13
C GLY A 120 -2.34 11.19 -4.17
N ALA A 121 -2.05 12.27 -3.42
CA ALA A 121 -3.01 12.85 -2.50
C ALA A 121 -4.33 13.23 -3.20
N GLY A 122 -5.46 12.97 -2.57
CA GLY A 122 -6.80 13.27 -3.09
C GLY A 122 -7.24 12.41 -4.28
N ALA A 123 -6.46 11.42 -4.70
CA ALA A 123 -6.85 10.55 -5.81
C ALA A 123 -7.99 9.60 -5.44
N VAL A 124 -8.86 9.28 -6.41
CA VAL A 124 -9.95 8.32 -6.23
C VAL A 124 -9.69 7.10 -7.12
N VAL A 125 -9.24 6.01 -6.50
CA VAL A 125 -8.90 4.76 -7.18
C VAL A 125 -10.16 3.93 -7.39
N THR A 126 -10.47 3.63 -8.66
CA THR A 126 -11.66 2.89 -9.08
C THR A 126 -11.34 1.68 -9.95
N LYS A 127 -10.06 1.29 -10.01
CA LYS A 127 -9.56 0.12 -10.76
C LYS A 127 -8.30 -0.40 -10.06
N THR A 128 -8.00 -1.68 -10.27
CA THR A 128 -6.75 -2.29 -9.81
C THR A 128 -5.53 -1.54 -10.36
N VAL A 129 -4.57 -1.31 -9.50
CA VAL A 129 -3.37 -0.50 -9.75
C VAL A 129 -2.17 -1.40 -10.00
N PRO A 130 -1.45 -1.25 -11.12
CA PRO A 130 -0.24 -2.01 -11.37
C PRO A 130 0.88 -1.70 -10.35
N ALA A 131 1.78 -2.66 -10.16
CA ALA A 131 3.00 -2.44 -9.39
C ALA A 131 3.81 -1.25 -9.95
N TYR A 132 4.40 -0.47 -9.06
CA TYR A 132 5.21 0.74 -9.37
C TYR A 132 4.44 1.87 -10.08
N ALA A 133 3.14 1.76 -10.30
CA ALA A 133 2.39 2.80 -11.02
C ALA A 133 2.18 4.05 -10.15
N LEU A 134 2.34 5.22 -10.75
CA LEU A 134 1.96 6.52 -10.18
C LEU A 134 0.55 6.88 -10.66
N LEU A 135 -0.40 6.97 -9.74
CA LEU A 135 -1.78 7.38 -10.04
C LEU A 135 -2.13 8.69 -9.33
N VAL A 136 -2.83 9.58 -10.05
CA VAL A 136 -3.35 10.84 -9.49
C VAL A 136 -4.74 11.16 -10.04
N GLY A 137 -5.44 12.02 -9.36
CA GLY A 137 -6.70 12.63 -9.82
C GLY A 137 -7.98 11.87 -9.42
N ASN A 138 -9.12 12.42 -9.82
CA ASN A 138 -10.45 11.86 -9.58
C ASN A 138 -11.26 11.86 -10.91
N PRO A 139 -11.57 10.68 -11.49
CA PRO A 139 -11.05 9.36 -11.11
C PRO A 139 -9.53 9.25 -11.37
N ALA A 140 -8.85 8.44 -10.57
CA ALA A 140 -7.39 8.30 -10.68
C ALA A 140 -6.97 7.76 -12.06
N ARG A 141 -5.89 8.35 -12.59
CA ARG A 141 -5.25 7.93 -13.85
C ARG A 141 -3.77 7.72 -13.62
N GLN A 142 -3.22 6.74 -14.30
CA GLN A 142 -1.79 6.50 -14.27
C GLN A 142 -1.05 7.59 -15.03
N MET A 143 -0.09 8.23 -14.36
CA MET A 143 0.71 9.35 -14.87
C MET A 143 2.18 8.99 -15.04
N GLY A 144 2.56 7.76 -14.73
CA GLY A 144 3.93 7.30 -14.82
C GLY A 144 4.21 6.16 -13.85
N TRP A 145 5.46 6.08 -13.42
CA TRP A 145 5.98 5.02 -12.58
C TRP A 145 6.86 5.59 -11.47
N MET A 146 6.95 4.89 -10.35
CA MET A 146 7.73 5.28 -9.18
C MET A 146 8.77 4.21 -8.83
N SER A 147 9.92 4.63 -8.33
CA SER A 147 10.90 3.72 -7.75
C SER A 147 10.49 3.28 -6.34
N GLU A 148 11.14 2.25 -5.80
CA GLU A 148 10.99 1.83 -4.40
C GLU A 148 11.37 2.93 -3.39
N TYR A 149 12.15 3.93 -3.81
CA TYR A 149 12.53 5.11 -3.03
C TYR A 149 11.59 6.30 -3.20
N GLY A 150 10.48 6.15 -3.96
CA GLY A 150 9.46 7.19 -4.13
C GLY A 150 9.84 8.29 -5.12
N HIS A 151 10.76 8.05 -6.04
CA HIS A 151 11.09 8.95 -7.14
C HIS A 151 10.41 8.52 -8.43
N ARG A 152 9.97 9.49 -9.23
CA ARG A 152 9.45 9.24 -10.56
C ARG A 152 10.52 8.57 -11.42
N LEU A 153 10.12 7.57 -12.17
CA LEU A 153 10.97 6.87 -13.13
C LEU A 153 10.69 7.40 -14.54
N ASP A 154 11.73 7.97 -15.15
CA ASP A 154 11.71 8.39 -16.54
C ASP A 154 12.49 7.35 -17.36
N PHE A 155 11.77 6.60 -18.19
CA PHE A 155 12.33 5.50 -18.97
C PHE A 155 12.88 6.02 -20.30
N ASP A 156 14.07 5.53 -20.66
CA ASP A 156 14.70 5.78 -21.97
C ASP A 156 14.05 4.92 -23.09
N GLU A 157 14.59 5.03 -24.31
CA GLU A 157 14.11 4.30 -25.48
C GLU A 157 14.24 2.78 -25.34
N ASP A 158 15.19 2.30 -24.52
CA ASP A 158 15.41 0.89 -24.20
C ASP A 158 14.52 0.39 -23.06
N GLY A 159 13.65 1.26 -22.54
CA GLY A 159 12.78 0.97 -21.39
C GLY A 159 13.54 0.82 -20.07
N VAL A 160 14.63 1.56 -19.90
CA VAL A 160 15.44 1.55 -18.67
C VAL A 160 15.31 2.89 -17.96
N ALA A 161 15.11 2.87 -16.64
CA ALA A 161 15.17 4.04 -15.78
C ALA A 161 16.09 3.78 -14.58
N VAL A 162 16.68 4.85 -14.05
CA VAL A 162 17.56 4.80 -12.86
C VAL A 162 16.97 5.72 -11.80
N CYS A 163 16.78 5.19 -10.60
CA CYS A 163 16.37 6.01 -9.46
C CYS A 163 17.45 7.05 -9.16
N PRO A 164 17.13 8.35 -9.05
CA PRO A 164 18.13 9.39 -8.83
C PRO A 164 18.79 9.30 -7.45
N GLU A 165 18.13 8.70 -6.47
CA GLU A 165 18.65 8.54 -5.11
C GLU A 165 19.36 7.19 -4.90
N SER A 166 18.65 6.08 -5.04
CA SER A 166 19.20 4.74 -4.79
C SER A 166 20.15 4.24 -5.87
N LYS A 167 20.14 4.87 -7.06
CA LYS A 167 20.90 4.42 -8.26
C LYS A 167 20.47 3.05 -8.78
N GLU A 168 19.41 2.48 -8.24
CA GLU A 168 18.84 1.22 -8.72
C GLU A 168 18.20 1.38 -10.10
N ARG A 169 18.33 0.32 -10.89
CA ARG A 169 17.82 0.28 -12.26
C ARG A 169 16.47 -0.42 -12.29
N TYR A 170 15.58 0.09 -13.12
CA TYR A 170 14.24 -0.45 -13.39
C TYR A 170 14.09 -0.68 -14.88
N ARG A 171 13.30 -1.69 -15.25
CA ARG A 171 12.97 -1.98 -16.64
C ARG A 171 11.47 -1.97 -16.83
N LEU A 172 11.02 -1.21 -17.83
CA LEU A 172 9.66 -1.21 -18.32
C LEU A 172 9.56 -2.14 -19.53
N LYS A 173 8.73 -3.17 -19.44
CA LYS A 173 8.45 -4.08 -20.55
C LYS A 173 6.96 -4.42 -20.56
N GLU A 174 6.30 -4.28 -21.73
CA GLU A 174 4.88 -4.64 -21.89
C GLU A 174 3.96 -3.99 -20.83
N GLY A 175 4.23 -2.72 -20.51
CA GLY A 175 3.45 -1.98 -19.50
C GLY A 175 3.64 -2.45 -18.06
N LYS A 176 4.70 -3.19 -17.76
CA LYS A 176 5.08 -3.63 -16.42
C LYS A 176 6.48 -3.16 -16.07
N VAL A 177 6.62 -2.63 -14.87
CA VAL A 177 7.93 -2.26 -14.32
C VAL A 177 8.44 -3.39 -13.44
N ALA A 178 9.72 -3.69 -13.56
CA ALA A 178 10.41 -4.61 -12.69
C ALA A 178 11.81 -4.05 -12.35
N LYS A 179 12.27 -4.38 -11.15
CA LYS A 179 13.64 -4.17 -10.72
C LYS A 179 14.43 -5.42 -11.08
N PRO A 180 15.43 -5.36 -11.98
CA PRO A 180 16.25 -6.51 -12.30
C PRO A 180 16.98 -7.01 -11.03
N VAL A 181 16.96 -8.32 -10.81
CA VAL A 181 17.75 -8.91 -9.73
C VAL A 181 19.23 -8.64 -10.06
N SER A 182 19.90 -7.88 -9.22
CA SER A 182 21.36 -7.68 -9.36
C SER A 182 22.06 -9.01 -9.10
N ASN A 183 22.52 -9.69 -10.16
CA ASN A 183 23.44 -10.80 -10.04
C ASN A 183 24.83 -10.27 -9.58
N THR A 184 24.94 -9.89 -8.33
CA THR A 184 26.21 -9.50 -7.71
C THR A 184 26.90 -10.74 -7.12
N HIS A 185 27.15 -11.78 -7.93
CA HIS A 185 28.11 -12.85 -7.63
C HIS A 185 28.51 -13.58 -8.92
N LEU A 186 29.17 -12.87 -9.83
CA LEU A 186 30.11 -13.51 -10.72
C LEU A 186 31.51 -13.15 -10.21
N THR A 187 31.99 -13.87 -9.20
CA THR A 187 33.40 -13.99 -8.96
C THR A 187 33.99 -14.78 -10.14
N LEU A 188 34.67 -14.08 -11.01
CA LEU A 188 35.54 -14.73 -12.00
C LEU A 188 36.53 -15.62 -11.26
N PRO A 189 36.72 -16.88 -11.64
CA PRO A 189 37.80 -17.68 -11.08
C PRO A 189 39.09 -17.05 -11.54
N THR A 190 39.96 -16.72 -10.57
CA THR A 190 41.35 -16.35 -10.81
C THR A 190 42.03 -17.55 -11.41
N ILE A 191 42.41 -17.45 -12.68
CA ILE A 191 43.31 -18.44 -13.32
C ILE A 191 44.72 -18.08 -12.85
N LEU A 192 45.32 -18.98 -12.08
CA LEU A 192 46.75 -19.03 -11.82
C LEU A 192 47.44 -19.71 -12.99
#